data_f8d33fac5efde6e876580dfcc6e4c898
#
_entry.id   f8d33fac5efde6e876580dfcc6e4c898
#
_cell.length_a   1.000
_cell.length_b   1.000
_cell.length_c   1.000
_cell.angle_alpha   90.00
_cell.angle_beta   90.00
_cell.angle_gamma   90.00
#
_symmetry.space_group_name_H-M   'P 1'
#
loop_
_entity.id
_entity.type
_entity.pdbx_description
1 polymer ?
#
loop_
_entity_poly.entity_id
_entity_poly.type
_entity_poly.pdbx_seq_one_letter_code
_entity_poly.pdbx_strand_id
1 'polypeptide(L)'
;MSRSPLSQPEDAARRSKRAETADGATEDRATPRRSPASPANVPGDTTRERILDAALELFGERGLHAASVRDVAKLAKANVAAISYHFGGKEELYLAVAGHVAEIMGSRIAERAPQIVDAAPPANPQDALARLELAFDTIIDVIVGNEDMRRVARFVLREQMSPTAAFDIIYAQVMERMHRTVCLNFGVATGLDPDSEAVRLRTFLLIGQGIFLRVAEAVVLRRLEADRYTPPLLDEIKAMLRTHLHLVVADLRGRKAEA
;
A
#
# COMPACT_ATOMS: atom_id res chain seq x y z
N MET A 1 8.57 -2.91 -63.70
CA MET A 1 9.79 -2.27 -64.19
C MET A 1 10.68 -2.03 -62.99
N SER A 2 11.62 -2.88 -62.79
CA SER A 2 13.09 -2.83 -63.08
C SER A 2 13.78 -1.90 -62.10
N ARG A 3 14.64 -2.32 -61.31
CA ARG A 3 15.85 -3.12 -61.16
C ARG A 3 16.70 -2.54 -60.03
N SER A 4 17.13 -3.31 -59.11
CA SER A 4 18.44 -3.23 -58.43
C SER A 4 19.57 -3.26 -59.48
N PRO A 5 20.87 -3.13 -59.19
CA PRO A 5 21.60 -3.72 -58.04
C PRO A 5 22.96 -3.05 -57.64
N LEU A 6 23.60 -3.58 -56.57
CA LEU A 6 25.02 -3.98 -56.38
C LEU A 6 26.13 -2.89 -56.38
N SER A 7 27.01 -2.84 -55.39
CA SER A 7 28.26 -3.62 -55.35
C SER A 7 29.09 -3.29 -54.12
N GLN A 8 29.57 -4.31 -53.41
CA GLN A 8 30.88 -4.37 -52.75
C GLN A 8 31.97 -4.51 -53.83
N PRO A 9 33.30 -4.48 -53.59
CA PRO A 9 34.03 -5.28 -52.60
C PRO A 9 35.37 -4.67 -52.05
N GLU A 10 35.98 -5.39 -51.11
CA GLU A 10 37.37 -5.90 -50.98
C GLU A 10 38.53 -4.86 -51.00
N ASP A 11 39.66 -4.99 -50.37
CA ASP A 11 40.39 -6.16 -49.85
C ASP A 11 41.69 -5.67 -49.13
N ALA A 12 42.22 -6.55 -48.30
CA ALA A 12 43.61 -6.98 -48.14
C ALA A 12 44.64 -6.04 -47.45
N ALA A 13 45.13 -6.42 -46.39
CA ALA A 13 46.08 -7.49 -46.05
C ALA A 13 47.51 -7.00 -45.77
N ARG A 14 48.06 -7.66 -44.80
CA ARG A 14 49.44 -8.17 -44.61
C ARG A 14 50.48 -7.43 -43.77
N ARG A 15 50.83 -8.14 -42.72
CA ARG A 15 52.20 -8.66 -42.36
C ARG A 15 53.22 -7.61 -41.86
N SER A 16 54.04 -7.81 -40.94
CA SER A 16 54.74 -9.00 -40.42
C SER A 16 55.80 -8.60 -39.40
N LYS A 17 56.03 -9.54 -38.45
CA LYS A 17 57.31 -9.99 -37.89
C LYS A 17 58.03 -9.23 -36.78
N ARG A 18 58.17 -9.95 -35.63
CA ARG A 18 59.42 -10.55 -35.04
C ARG A 18 60.37 -9.53 -34.39
N ALA A 19 60.98 -9.76 -33.27
CA ALA A 19 61.47 -10.89 -32.48
C ALA A 19 61.95 -10.39 -31.10
N GLU A 20 61.89 -11.29 -30.11
CA GLU A 20 62.99 -11.73 -29.21
C GLU A 20 63.71 -10.65 -28.39
N THR A 21 63.91 -10.74 -27.09
CA THR A 21 64.40 -11.83 -26.21
C THR A 21 64.38 -11.39 -24.73
N ALA A 22 64.11 -12.37 -23.91
CA ALA A 22 64.86 -12.75 -22.67
C ALA A 22 64.82 -11.90 -21.40
N ASP A 23 64.32 -12.55 -20.38
CA ASP A 23 64.97 -12.84 -19.07
C ASP A 23 64.73 -11.84 -17.93
N GLY A 24 64.28 -12.38 -16.81
CA GLY A 24 64.21 -11.68 -15.53
C GLY A 24 63.12 -12.22 -14.60
N ALA A 25 63.37 -13.37 -14.01
CA ALA A 25 62.57 -13.92 -12.91
C ALA A 25 62.53 -12.97 -11.72
N THR A 26 61.32 -12.67 -11.24
CA THR A 26 61.14 -12.37 -9.81
C THR A 26 59.73 -12.81 -9.39
N GLU A 27 59.70 -13.65 -8.38
CA GLU A 27 58.52 -14.08 -7.64
C GLU A 27 57.68 -12.89 -7.21
N ASP A 28 56.41 -12.90 -7.53
CA ASP A 28 55.46 -12.08 -6.79
C ASP A 28 54.21 -12.87 -6.41
N ARG A 29 53.93 -12.73 -5.14
CA ARG A 29 52.89 -13.37 -4.34
C ARG A 29 51.53 -13.26 -4.98
N ALA A 30 50.85 -14.38 -5.13
CA ALA A 30 49.44 -14.48 -5.45
C ALA A 30 48.60 -13.80 -4.36
N THR A 31 48.07 -12.65 -4.71
CA THR A 31 46.93 -12.03 -3.98
C THR A 31 45.64 -12.82 -4.26
N PRO A 32 44.87 -13.24 -3.24
CA PRO A 32 43.62 -13.93 -3.48
C PRO A 32 42.65 -12.95 -4.12
N ARG A 33 42.12 -13.31 -5.30
CA ARG A 33 40.98 -12.63 -5.95
C ARG A 33 39.82 -12.58 -4.97
N ARG A 34 39.50 -11.39 -4.48
CA ARG A 34 38.24 -11.11 -3.81
C ARG A 34 37.11 -11.41 -4.79
N SER A 35 36.29 -12.41 -4.46
CA SER A 35 34.99 -12.60 -5.06
C SER A 35 34.18 -11.29 -4.94
N PRO A 36 33.37 -10.92 -5.94
CA PRO A 36 32.51 -9.76 -5.82
C PRO A 36 31.59 -9.95 -4.63
N ALA A 37 31.60 -8.98 -3.73
CA ALA A 37 30.71 -8.92 -2.58
C ALA A 37 29.28 -9.08 -3.06
N SER A 38 28.54 -10.01 -2.46
CA SER A 38 27.08 -10.06 -2.56
C SER A 38 26.50 -8.67 -2.25
N PRO A 39 25.44 -8.25 -2.92
CA PRO A 39 24.85 -6.95 -2.65
C PRO A 39 24.49 -6.86 -1.17
N ALA A 40 24.91 -5.77 -0.54
CA ALA A 40 24.68 -5.48 0.86
C ALA A 40 23.19 -5.64 1.19
N ASN A 41 22.91 -6.41 2.21
CA ASN A 41 21.61 -6.58 2.84
C ASN A 41 21.06 -5.19 3.19
N VAL A 42 20.01 -4.75 2.49
CA VAL A 42 19.27 -3.54 2.85
C VAL A 42 18.57 -3.84 4.19
N PRO A 43 18.75 -3.02 5.24
CA PRO A 43 18.08 -3.25 6.53
C PRO A 43 16.57 -3.22 6.33
N GLY A 44 15.88 -4.33 6.62
CA GLY A 44 14.43 -4.48 6.54
C GLY A 44 13.93 -5.64 5.69
N ASP A 45 14.74 -6.21 4.80
CA ASP A 45 14.30 -7.28 3.89
C ASP A 45 14.66 -8.67 4.43
N THR A 46 14.00 -9.07 5.51
CA THR A 46 14.09 -10.43 6.00
C THR A 46 13.35 -11.40 5.07
N THR A 47 13.73 -12.68 5.09
CA THR A 47 13.00 -13.71 4.32
C THR A 47 11.52 -13.77 4.72
N ARG A 48 11.21 -13.49 5.98
CA ARG A 48 9.85 -13.44 6.50
C ARG A 48 9.04 -12.30 5.84
N GLU A 49 9.60 -11.11 5.73
CA GLU A 49 8.95 -9.93 5.11
C GLU A 49 8.71 -10.14 3.62
N ARG A 50 9.69 -10.68 2.89
CA ARG A 50 9.51 -11.02 1.47
C ARG A 50 8.39 -12.03 1.24
N ILE A 51 8.23 -13.01 2.14
CA ILE A 51 7.14 -13.98 2.08
C ILE A 51 5.80 -13.30 2.34
N LEU A 52 5.71 -12.40 3.34
CA LEU A 52 4.49 -11.65 3.64
C LEU A 52 4.07 -10.76 2.47
N ASP A 53 5.00 -10.02 1.87
CA ASP A 53 4.72 -9.17 0.71
C ASP A 53 4.23 -9.97 -0.50
N ALA A 54 4.91 -11.08 -0.81
CA ALA A 54 4.49 -11.97 -1.90
C ALA A 54 3.13 -12.63 -1.63
N ALA A 55 2.88 -13.00 -0.38
CA ALA A 55 1.61 -13.58 0.03
C ALA A 55 0.47 -12.55 -0.02
N LEU A 56 0.71 -11.32 0.41
CA LEU A 56 -0.25 -10.21 0.31
C LEU A 56 -0.68 -9.98 -1.15
N GLU A 57 0.26 -9.97 -2.09
CA GLU A 57 -0.04 -9.82 -3.52
C GLU A 57 -0.92 -10.97 -4.02
N LEU A 58 -0.49 -12.22 -3.81
CA LEU A 58 -1.19 -13.39 -4.34
C LEU A 58 -2.53 -13.65 -3.65
N PHE A 59 -2.62 -13.46 -2.34
CA PHE A 59 -3.87 -13.61 -1.62
C PHE A 59 -4.87 -12.48 -1.94
N GLY A 60 -4.38 -11.26 -2.13
CA GLY A 60 -5.21 -10.15 -2.60
C GLY A 60 -5.81 -10.41 -3.99
N GLU A 61 -5.02 -10.98 -4.92
CA GLU A 61 -5.48 -11.30 -6.27
C GLU A 61 -6.40 -12.52 -6.32
N ARG A 62 -6.00 -13.65 -5.70
CA ARG A 62 -6.61 -14.97 -5.91
C ARG A 62 -7.42 -15.46 -4.71
N GLY A 63 -7.23 -14.87 -3.54
CA GLY A 63 -7.81 -15.35 -2.28
C GLY A 63 -7.06 -16.55 -1.70
N LEU A 64 -7.46 -16.94 -0.48
CA LEU A 64 -6.84 -18.05 0.25
C LEU A 64 -6.86 -19.35 -0.57
N HIS A 65 -7.99 -19.72 -1.13
CA HIS A 65 -8.13 -21.06 -1.75
C HIS A 65 -7.34 -21.22 -3.05
N ALA A 66 -7.34 -20.21 -3.93
CA ALA A 66 -6.72 -20.31 -5.25
C ALA A 66 -5.22 -20.02 -5.27
N ALA A 67 -4.68 -19.28 -4.28
CA ALA A 67 -3.24 -19.07 -4.17
C ALA A 67 -2.55 -20.31 -3.61
N SER A 68 -1.38 -20.69 -4.14
CA SER A 68 -0.59 -21.79 -3.63
C SER A 68 0.65 -21.31 -2.87
N VAL A 69 1.07 -22.08 -1.85
CA VAL A 69 2.33 -21.81 -1.11
C VAL A 69 3.55 -21.86 -2.04
N ARG A 70 3.49 -22.68 -3.11
CA ARG A 70 4.57 -22.74 -4.11
C ARG A 70 4.68 -21.45 -4.92
N ASP A 71 3.55 -20.83 -5.28
CA ASP A 71 3.53 -19.56 -6.00
C ASP A 71 4.05 -18.44 -5.11
N VAL A 72 3.67 -18.42 -3.80
CA VAL A 72 4.20 -17.48 -2.82
C VAL A 72 5.72 -17.64 -2.69
N ALA A 73 6.22 -18.87 -2.51
CA ALA A 73 7.66 -19.12 -2.40
C ALA A 73 8.43 -18.65 -3.64
N LYS A 74 7.88 -18.93 -4.83
CA LYS A 74 8.46 -18.48 -6.11
C LYS A 74 8.53 -16.95 -6.19
N LEU A 75 7.45 -16.26 -5.88
CA LEU A 75 7.39 -14.79 -5.91
C LEU A 75 8.31 -14.16 -4.87
N ALA A 76 8.35 -14.71 -3.65
CA ALA A 76 9.21 -14.28 -2.56
C ALA A 76 10.69 -14.61 -2.77
N LYS A 77 11.05 -15.37 -3.82
CA LYS A 77 12.39 -15.95 -4.01
C LYS A 77 12.87 -16.69 -2.76
N ALA A 78 11.98 -17.48 -2.15
CA ALA A 78 12.21 -18.26 -0.94
C ALA A 78 11.98 -19.75 -1.19
N ASN A 79 12.44 -20.59 -0.25
CA ASN A 79 12.09 -22.02 -0.27
C ASN A 79 10.71 -22.24 0.37
N VAL A 80 9.93 -23.19 -0.16
CA VAL A 80 8.65 -23.61 0.45
C VAL A 80 8.82 -24.02 1.90
N ALA A 81 9.94 -24.67 2.26
CA ALA A 81 10.26 -25.01 3.64
C ALA A 81 10.36 -23.77 4.57
N ALA A 82 10.80 -22.62 4.05
CA ALA A 82 10.85 -21.39 4.83
C ALA A 82 9.44 -20.88 5.21
N ILE A 83 8.44 -21.09 4.36
CA ILE A 83 7.06 -20.74 4.67
C ILE A 83 6.54 -21.60 5.84
N SER A 84 6.78 -22.91 5.79
CA SER A 84 6.39 -23.80 6.88
C SER A 84 7.14 -23.49 8.17
N TYR A 85 8.41 -23.12 8.07
CA TYR A 85 9.23 -22.75 9.23
C TYR A 85 8.77 -21.43 9.88
N HIS A 86 8.51 -20.39 9.10
CA HIS A 86 8.16 -19.06 9.62
C HIS A 86 6.69 -18.90 9.99
N PHE A 87 5.79 -19.66 9.35
CA PHE A 87 4.35 -19.45 9.48
C PHE A 87 3.55 -20.70 9.84
N GLY A 88 4.10 -21.90 9.69
CA GLY A 88 3.41 -23.15 9.97
C GLY A 88 2.70 -23.75 8.74
N GLY A 89 1.95 -22.94 8.02
CA GLY A 89 1.20 -23.39 6.85
C GLY A 89 0.60 -22.25 6.04
N LYS A 90 -0.31 -22.58 5.15
CA LYS A 90 -0.96 -21.62 4.24
C LYS A 90 -1.97 -20.74 4.99
N GLU A 91 -2.75 -21.36 5.84
CA GLU A 91 -3.78 -20.71 6.65
C GLU A 91 -3.15 -19.75 7.65
N GLU A 92 -2.12 -20.16 8.35
CA GLU A 92 -1.37 -19.33 9.30
C GLU A 92 -0.64 -18.19 8.59
N LEU A 93 -0.11 -18.44 7.37
CA LEU A 93 0.45 -17.38 6.53
C LEU A 93 -0.62 -16.35 6.14
N TYR A 94 -1.85 -16.81 5.83
CA TYR A 94 -2.96 -15.91 5.49
C TYR A 94 -3.33 -15.00 6.67
N LEU A 95 -3.39 -15.54 7.88
CA LEU A 95 -3.62 -14.77 9.11
C LEU A 95 -2.45 -13.82 9.42
N ALA A 96 -1.22 -14.26 9.17
CA ALA A 96 -0.04 -13.40 9.32
C ALA A 96 -0.05 -12.23 8.31
N VAL A 97 -0.55 -12.45 7.09
CA VAL A 97 -0.77 -11.37 6.11
C VAL A 97 -1.82 -10.38 6.62
N ALA A 98 -2.89 -10.83 7.27
CA ALA A 98 -3.88 -9.92 7.87
C ALA A 98 -3.26 -9.01 8.94
N GLY A 99 -2.41 -9.56 9.83
CA GLY A 99 -1.64 -8.77 10.80
C GLY A 99 -0.71 -7.77 10.12
N HIS A 100 0.02 -8.21 9.09
CA HIS A 100 0.90 -7.34 8.30
C HIS A 100 0.14 -6.21 7.58
N VAL A 101 -1.03 -6.49 7.03
CA VAL A 101 -1.95 -5.50 6.47
C VAL A 101 -2.37 -4.46 7.51
N ALA A 102 -2.72 -4.91 8.72
CA ALA A 102 -3.10 -4.01 9.81
C ALA A 102 -1.92 -3.13 10.26
N GLU A 103 -0.70 -3.67 10.32
CA GLU A 103 0.52 -2.92 10.61
C GLU A 103 0.80 -1.85 9.53
N ILE A 104 0.72 -2.20 8.24
CA ILE A 104 0.90 -1.26 7.13
C ILE A 104 -0.13 -0.13 7.22
N MET A 105 -1.42 -0.46 7.39
CA MET A 105 -2.48 0.53 7.50
C MET A 105 -2.27 1.44 8.72
N GLY A 106 -2.01 0.86 9.89
CA GLY A 106 -1.78 1.60 11.13
C GLY A 106 -0.58 2.54 11.04
N SER A 107 0.54 2.09 10.48
CA SER A 107 1.75 2.92 10.29
C SER A 107 1.49 4.08 9.34
N ARG A 108 0.84 3.85 8.20
CA ARG A 108 0.52 4.90 7.23
C ARG A 108 -0.43 5.96 7.79
N ILE A 109 -1.39 5.55 8.63
CA ILE A 109 -2.29 6.48 9.31
C ILE A 109 -1.52 7.26 10.38
N ALA A 110 -0.69 6.60 11.19
CA ALA A 110 0.07 7.24 12.26
C ALA A 110 1.10 8.25 11.72
N GLU A 111 1.73 7.98 10.57
CA GLU A 111 2.66 8.89 9.91
C GLU A 111 2.00 10.23 9.51
N ARG A 112 0.74 10.21 9.09
CA ARG A 112 0.03 11.39 8.57
C ARG A 112 -0.89 12.05 9.57
N ALA A 113 -1.47 11.27 10.44
CA ALA A 113 -2.47 11.72 11.40
C ALA A 113 -2.34 10.99 12.74
N PRO A 114 -1.23 11.18 13.48
CA PRO A 114 -1.00 10.50 14.76
C PRO A 114 -2.15 10.73 15.75
N GLN A 115 -2.82 11.87 15.69
CA GLN A 115 -4.00 12.17 16.51
C GLN A 115 -5.23 11.32 16.18
N ILE A 116 -5.25 10.55 15.10
CA ILE A 116 -6.31 9.57 14.82
C ILE A 116 -6.03 8.25 15.57
N VAL A 117 -4.75 7.99 15.86
CA VAL A 117 -4.32 6.71 16.46
C VAL A 117 -4.30 6.80 17.98
N ASP A 118 -3.75 7.88 18.55
CA ASP A 118 -3.49 8.03 20.00
C ASP A 118 -3.93 9.39 20.56
N ALA A 119 -5.09 9.91 20.14
CA ALA A 119 -5.50 11.23 20.51
C ALA A 119 -6.22 11.31 21.87
N ALA A 120 -5.86 12.30 22.66
CA ALA A 120 -6.75 12.84 23.68
C ALA A 120 -8.07 13.30 23.03
N PRO A 121 -9.20 13.26 23.75
CA PRO A 121 -10.47 13.81 23.25
C PRO A 121 -10.30 15.21 22.69
N PRO A 122 -11.04 15.61 21.64
CA PRO A 122 -10.94 16.93 21.07
C PRO A 122 -11.35 18.00 22.11
N ALA A 123 -10.63 19.12 22.13
CA ALA A 123 -10.82 20.16 23.13
C ALA A 123 -12.16 20.92 22.98
N ASN A 124 -12.66 21.01 21.74
CA ASN A 124 -13.89 21.73 21.39
C ASN A 124 -14.40 21.28 20.00
N PRO A 125 -15.60 21.74 19.59
CA PRO A 125 -16.17 21.37 18.29
C PRO A 125 -15.35 21.80 17.07
N GLN A 126 -14.55 22.86 17.15
CA GLN A 126 -13.68 23.30 16.06
C GLN A 126 -12.47 22.38 15.93
N ASP A 127 -11.83 22.01 17.06
CA ASP A 127 -10.75 21.04 17.08
C ASP A 127 -11.22 19.68 16.55
N ALA A 128 -12.40 19.23 16.96
CA ALA A 128 -13.02 18.01 16.45
C ALA A 128 -13.22 18.03 14.93
N LEU A 129 -13.71 19.15 14.40
CA LEU A 129 -13.91 19.31 12.95
C LEU A 129 -12.59 19.28 12.19
N ALA A 130 -11.56 19.99 12.67
CA ALA A 130 -10.23 19.98 12.06
C ALA A 130 -9.60 18.57 12.04
N ARG A 131 -9.81 17.78 13.10
CA ARG A 131 -9.36 16.38 13.15
C ARG A 131 -10.13 15.50 12.17
N LEU A 132 -11.42 15.73 11.94
CA LEU A 132 -12.20 15.05 10.91
C LEU A 132 -11.68 15.37 9.51
N GLU A 133 -11.41 16.64 9.21
CA GLU A 133 -10.81 17.03 7.93
C GLU A 133 -9.49 16.29 7.67
N LEU A 134 -8.60 16.28 8.67
CA LEU A 134 -7.34 15.57 8.56
C LEU A 134 -7.53 14.06 8.42
N ALA A 135 -8.54 13.47 9.08
CA ALA A 135 -8.86 12.04 8.93
C ALA A 135 -9.29 11.72 7.49
N PHE A 136 -10.16 12.54 6.89
CA PHE A 136 -10.59 12.34 5.50
C PHE A 136 -9.47 12.58 4.50
N ASP A 137 -8.65 13.61 4.70
CA ASP A 137 -7.46 13.84 3.88
C ASP A 137 -6.51 12.64 3.92
N THR A 138 -6.28 12.09 5.13
CA THR A 138 -5.43 10.92 5.33
C THR A 138 -6.00 9.69 4.61
N ILE A 139 -7.32 9.47 4.64
CA ILE A 139 -7.97 8.39 3.90
C ILE A 139 -7.69 8.54 2.39
N ILE A 140 -7.85 9.75 1.84
CA ILE A 140 -7.57 9.99 0.41
C ILE A 140 -6.12 9.76 0.09
N ASP A 141 -5.19 10.33 0.85
CA ASP A 141 -3.76 10.20 0.59
C ASP A 141 -3.25 8.75 0.72
N VAL A 142 -3.71 8.03 1.74
CA VAL A 142 -3.26 6.66 2.01
C VAL A 142 -3.96 5.65 1.10
N ILE A 143 -5.29 5.71 0.98
CA ILE A 143 -6.06 4.67 0.30
C ILE A 143 -6.12 4.94 -1.21
N VAL A 144 -6.31 6.19 -1.64
CA VAL A 144 -6.50 6.54 -3.05
C VAL A 144 -5.19 6.93 -3.71
N GLY A 145 -4.40 7.80 -3.08
CA GLY A 145 -3.19 8.39 -3.65
C GLY A 145 -1.95 7.48 -3.60
N ASN A 146 -1.96 6.43 -2.81
CA ASN A 146 -0.79 5.57 -2.63
C ASN A 146 -0.93 4.26 -3.43
N GLU A 147 -0.06 4.07 -4.42
CA GLU A 147 -0.03 2.87 -5.26
C GLU A 147 0.29 1.60 -4.47
N ASP A 148 1.20 1.68 -3.48
CA ASP A 148 1.56 0.53 -2.65
C ASP A 148 0.37 0.00 -1.86
N MET A 149 -0.61 0.87 -1.58
CA MET A 149 -1.83 0.48 -0.88
C MET A 149 -2.84 -0.28 -1.76
N ARG A 150 -2.62 -0.40 -3.08
CA ARG A 150 -3.53 -1.17 -3.95
C ARG A 150 -3.62 -2.63 -3.56
N ARG A 151 -2.50 -3.26 -3.27
CA ARG A 151 -2.47 -4.67 -2.83
C ARG A 151 -3.10 -4.86 -1.46
N VAL A 152 -2.88 -3.90 -0.54
CA VAL A 152 -3.56 -3.86 0.76
C VAL A 152 -5.06 -3.72 0.58
N ALA A 153 -5.50 -2.75 -0.23
CA ALA A 153 -6.92 -2.52 -0.51
C ALA A 153 -7.60 -3.75 -1.13
N ARG A 154 -6.94 -4.44 -2.08
CA ARG A 154 -7.48 -5.69 -2.68
C ARG A 154 -7.71 -6.77 -1.62
N PHE A 155 -6.74 -6.99 -0.72
CA PHE A 155 -6.87 -7.96 0.36
C PHE A 155 -8.01 -7.58 1.32
N VAL A 156 -8.03 -6.33 1.77
CA VAL A 156 -9.07 -5.80 2.67
C VAL A 156 -10.47 -5.89 2.06
N LEU A 157 -10.62 -5.51 0.79
CA LEU A 157 -11.92 -5.59 0.10
C LEU A 157 -12.41 -7.03 -0.04
N ARG A 158 -11.52 -7.96 -0.31
CA ARG A 158 -11.86 -9.39 -0.36
C ARG A 158 -12.39 -9.87 0.99
N GLU A 159 -11.71 -9.51 2.07
CA GLU A 159 -12.14 -9.86 3.43
C GLU A 159 -13.46 -9.19 3.82
N GLN A 160 -13.73 -7.96 3.36
CA GLN A 160 -15.03 -7.32 3.58
C GLN A 160 -16.18 -7.99 2.82
N MET A 161 -15.92 -8.52 1.61
CA MET A 161 -16.94 -9.20 0.81
C MET A 161 -17.19 -10.64 1.25
N SER A 162 -16.20 -11.30 1.83
CA SER A 162 -16.26 -12.69 2.30
C SER A 162 -15.41 -12.83 3.56
N PRO A 163 -15.91 -12.38 4.72
CA PRO A 163 -15.15 -12.32 5.96
C PRO A 163 -14.66 -13.70 6.41
N THR A 164 -13.39 -13.74 6.83
CA THR A 164 -12.76 -14.87 7.50
C THR A 164 -12.14 -14.40 8.83
N ALA A 165 -11.44 -15.28 9.56
CA ALA A 165 -10.66 -14.87 10.73
C ALA A 165 -9.62 -13.77 10.44
N ALA A 166 -9.19 -13.61 9.18
CA ALA A 166 -8.31 -12.53 8.77
C ALA A 166 -9.01 -11.16 8.84
N PHE A 167 -10.30 -11.10 8.54
CA PHE A 167 -11.10 -9.87 8.73
C PHE A 167 -11.11 -9.43 10.19
N ASP A 168 -11.33 -10.37 11.13
CA ASP A 168 -11.39 -10.06 12.56
C ASP A 168 -10.07 -9.45 13.05
N ILE A 169 -8.93 -9.94 12.56
CA ILE A 169 -7.60 -9.39 12.88
C ILE A 169 -7.50 -7.93 12.38
N ILE A 170 -7.83 -7.66 11.12
CA ILE A 170 -7.74 -6.31 10.54
C ILE A 170 -8.72 -5.36 11.25
N TYR A 171 -9.94 -5.83 11.51
CA TYR A 171 -10.96 -5.06 12.19
C TYR A 171 -10.51 -4.63 13.58
N ALA A 172 -10.10 -5.59 14.43
CA ALA A 172 -9.72 -5.34 15.82
C ALA A 172 -8.45 -4.47 15.92
N GLN A 173 -7.45 -4.68 15.06
CA GLN A 173 -6.18 -3.99 15.16
C GLN A 173 -6.19 -2.56 14.63
N VAL A 174 -7.01 -2.26 13.60
CA VAL A 174 -6.98 -0.93 12.97
C VAL A 174 -8.35 -0.33 12.70
N MET A 175 -9.31 -1.07 12.13
CA MET A 175 -10.55 -0.46 11.63
C MET A 175 -11.46 0.01 12.77
N GLU A 176 -11.66 -0.79 13.80
CA GLU A 176 -12.52 -0.45 14.93
C GLU A 176 -12.02 0.82 15.64
N ARG A 177 -10.73 0.87 15.96
CA ARG A 177 -10.15 2.02 16.64
C ARG A 177 -10.26 3.30 15.80
N MET A 178 -9.89 3.23 14.52
CA MET A 178 -10.02 4.35 13.60
C MET A 178 -11.48 4.85 13.52
N HIS A 179 -12.43 3.93 13.32
CA HIS A 179 -13.85 4.28 13.23
C HIS A 179 -14.37 4.92 14.53
N ARG A 180 -14.02 4.38 15.70
CA ARG A 180 -14.38 4.96 17.01
C ARG A 180 -13.83 6.37 17.18
N THR A 181 -12.56 6.62 16.78
CA THR A 181 -11.97 7.95 16.84
C THR A 181 -12.70 8.95 15.94
N VAL A 182 -13.07 8.53 14.72
CA VAL A 182 -13.85 9.41 13.81
C VAL A 182 -15.25 9.66 14.39
N CYS A 183 -15.93 8.64 14.95
CA CYS A 183 -17.22 8.82 15.62
C CYS A 183 -17.13 9.79 16.81
N LEU A 184 -16.10 9.68 17.65
CA LEU A 184 -15.87 10.61 18.78
C LEU A 184 -15.77 12.05 18.27
N ASN A 185 -14.91 12.31 17.29
CA ASN A 185 -14.74 13.64 16.73
C ASN A 185 -16.04 14.15 16.08
N PHE A 186 -16.76 13.27 15.36
CA PHE A 186 -18.04 13.63 14.74
C PHE A 186 -19.11 13.97 15.79
N GLY A 187 -19.19 13.20 16.86
CA GLY A 187 -20.09 13.45 17.99
C GLY A 187 -19.78 14.81 18.66
N VAL A 188 -18.51 15.11 18.96
CA VAL A 188 -18.12 16.39 19.54
C VAL A 188 -18.38 17.54 18.54
N ALA A 189 -18.06 17.36 17.27
CA ALA A 189 -18.29 18.37 16.24
C ALA A 189 -19.77 18.73 16.05
N THR A 190 -20.69 17.78 16.22
CA THR A 190 -22.14 17.96 16.00
C THR A 190 -22.93 18.10 17.30
N GLY A 191 -22.33 17.76 18.44
CA GLY A 191 -22.99 17.67 19.74
C GLY A 191 -23.93 16.46 19.86
N LEU A 192 -23.75 15.43 19.03
CA LEU A 192 -24.46 14.15 19.09
C LEU A 192 -23.70 13.14 19.94
N ASP A 193 -24.40 12.11 20.40
CA ASP A 193 -23.77 10.97 21.09
C ASP A 193 -22.89 10.18 20.10
N PRO A 194 -21.55 10.08 20.32
CA PRO A 194 -20.64 9.36 19.46
C PRO A 194 -20.96 7.88 19.29
N ASP A 195 -21.61 7.27 20.29
CA ASP A 195 -21.97 5.85 20.30
C ASP A 195 -23.34 5.56 19.72
N SER A 196 -24.10 6.59 19.32
CA SER A 196 -25.38 6.42 18.67
C SER A 196 -25.24 5.73 17.31
N GLU A 197 -26.23 4.89 16.95
CA GLU A 197 -26.30 4.26 15.64
C GLU A 197 -26.25 5.29 14.51
N ALA A 198 -26.93 6.42 14.69
CA ALA A 198 -26.96 7.50 13.72
C ALA A 198 -25.58 8.11 13.43
N VAL A 199 -24.73 8.30 14.46
CA VAL A 199 -23.36 8.78 14.28
C VAL A 199 -22.50 7.73 13.60
N ARG A 200 -22.58 6.47 14.03
CA ARG A 200 -21.85 5.36 13.40
C ARG A 200 -22.14 5.23 11.92
N LEU A 201 -23.43 5.23 11.54
CA LEU A 201 -23.85 5.15 10.13
C LEU A 201 -23.38 6.35 9.31
N ARG A 202 -23.50 7.58 9.83
CA ARG A 202 -23.00 8.78 9.13
C ARG A 202 -21.50 8.75 8.92
N THR A 203 -20.78 8.29 9.92
CA THR A 203 -19.32 8.12 9.83
C THR A 203 -18.96 7.12 8.72
N PHE A 204 -19.65 5.97 8.62
CA PHE A 204 -19.44 5.03 7.52
C PHE A 204 -19.79 5.62 6.15
N LEU A 205 -20.88 6.39 6.04
CA LEU A 205 -21.24 7.04 4.78
C LEU A 205 -20.20 8.07 4.33
N LEU A 206 -19.68 8.86 5.27
CA LEU A 206 -18.63 9.85 4.95
C LEU A 206 -17.31 9.17 4.54
N ILE A 207 -16.84 8.19 5.32
CA ILE A 207 -15.63 7.40 4.99
C ILE A 207 -15.82 6.69 3.65
N GLY A 208 -16.99 6.14 3.40
CA GLY A 208 -17.33 5.41 2.18
C GLY A 208 -17.14 6.22 0.91
N GLN A 209 -17.35 7.54 0.94
CA GLN A 209 -17.13 8.41 -0.22
C GLN A 209 -15.66 8.35 -0.69
N GLY A 210 -14.70 8.37 0.24
CA GLY A 210 -13.28 8.24 -0.09
C GLY A 210 -12.91 6.83 -0.55
N ILE A 211 -13.39 5.81 0.16
CA ILE A 211 -13.10 4.41 -0.17
C ILE A 211 -13.67 4.04 -1.54
N PHE A 212 -14.84 4.56 -1.91
CA PHE A 212 -15.47 4.32 -3.21
C PHE A 212 -14.55 4.67 -4.38
N LEU A 213 -13.77 5.74 -4.27
CA LEU A 213 -12.82 6.15 -5.32
C LEU A 213 -11.75 5.09 -5.59
N ARG A 214 -11.32 4.35 -4.57
CA ARG A 214 -10.40 3.22 -4.74
C ARG A 214 -11.11 1.99 -5.32
N VAL A 215 -12.30 1.69 -4.83
CA VAL A 215 -13.07 0.51 -5.27
C VAL A 215 -13.52 0.65 -6.73
N ALA A 216 -13.98 1.83 -7.11
CA ALA A 216 -14.49 2.15 -8.44
C ALA A 216 -13.46 2.87 -9.33
N GLU A 217 -12.17 2.78 -9.02
CA GLU A 217 -11.08 3.51 -9.67
C GLU A 217 -11.16 3.46 -11.21
N ALA A 218 -11.35 2.27 -11.77
CA ALA A 218 -11.42 2.10 -13.23
C ALA A 218 -12.58 2.89 -13.87
N VAL A 219 -13.73 2.96 -13.20
CA VAL A 219 -14.91 3.70 -13.68
C VAL A 219 -14.68 5.20 -13.53
N VAL A 220 -14.18 5.61 -12.37
CA VAL A 220 -13.92 7.03 -12.06
C VAL A 220 -12.90 7.62 -13.01
N LEU A 221 -11.72 6.99 -13.12
CA LEU A 221 -10.65 7.46 -14.00
C LEU A 221 -11.07 7.48 -15.48
N ARG A 222 -11.80 6.44 -15.94
CA ARG A 222 -12.32 6.41 -17.30
C ARG A 222 -13.29 7.57 -17.58
N ARG A 223 -14.17 7.90 -16.61
CA ARG A 223 -15.13 9.01 -16.77
C ARG A 223 -14.48 10.37 -16.70
N LEU A 224 -13.38 10.50 -15.96
CA LEU A 224 -12.56 11.71 -15.84
C LEU A 224 -11.52 11.83 -16.96
N GLU A 225 -11.43 10.85 -17.87
CA GLU A 225 -10.42 10.79 -18.95
C GLU A 225 -8.98 10.91 -18.40
N ALA A 226 -8.74 10.30 -17.24
CA ALA A 226 -7.47 10.32 -16.53
C ALA A 226 -6.89 8.91 -16.42
N ASP A 227 -5.55 8.79 -16.45
CA ASP A 227 -4.85 7.51 -16.32
C ASP A 227 -4.64 7.12 -14.84
N ARG A 228 -4.60 8.11 -13.95
CA ARG A 228 -4.37 7.94 -12.51
C ARG A 228 -4.85 9.12 -11.70
N TYR A 229 -4.96 8.95 -10.39
CA TYR A 229 -5.15 10.05 -9.46
C TYR A 229 -3.86 10.86 -9.34
N THR A 230 -3.84 12.07 -9.91
CA THR A 230 -2.71 13.02 -9.79
C THR A 230 -2.83 13.85 -8.50
N PRO A 231 -1.73 14.42 -7.97
CA PRO A 231 -1.79 15.27 -6.79
C PRO A 231 -2.85 16.39 -6.88
N PRO A 232 -2.97 17.15 -7.99
CA PRO A 232 -4.04 18.16 -8.12
C PRO A 232 -5.45 17.57 -8.03
N LEU A 233 -5.69 16.40 -8.64
CA LEU A 233 -6.99 15.71 -8.57
C LEU A 233 -7.30 15.22 -7.16
N LEU A 234 -6.29 14.72 -6.43
CA LEU A 234 -6.45 14.34 -5.02
C LEU A 234 -6.79 15.54 -4.14
N ASP A 235 -6.16 16.70 -4.37
CA ASP A 235 -6.45 17.93 -3.63
C ASP A 235 -7.88 18.45 -3.90
N GLU A 236 -8.36 18.34 -5.14
CA GLU A 236 -9.74 18.64 -5.50
C GLU A 236 -10.74 17.70 -4.80
N ILE A 237 -10.46 16.40 -4.79
CA ILE A 237 -11.27 15.40 -4.08
C ILE A 237 -11.34 15.71 -2.59
N LYS A 238 -10.21 16.03 -1.94
CA LYS A 238 -10.17 16.41 -0.53
C LYS A 238 -11.03 17.65 -0.27
N ALA A 239 -10.93 18.67 -1.12
CA ALA A 239 -11.74 19.89 -0.99
C ALA A 239 -13.25 19.60 -1.08
N MET A 240 -13.65 18.71 -2.00
CA MET A 240 -15.06 18.27 -2.11
C MET A 240 -15.53 17.51 -0.86
N LEU A 241 -14.72 16.58 -0.35
CA LEU A 241 -15.05 15.81 0.85
C LEU A 241 -15.14 16.71 2.10
N ARG A 242 -14.24 17.68 2.26
CA ARG A 242 -14.34 18.67 3.33
C ARG A 242 -15.64 19.48 3.21
N THR A 243 -16.02 19.90 2.01
CA THR A 243 -17.29 20.60 1.78
C THR A 243 -18.48 19.72 2.20
N HIS A 244 -18.52 18.45 1.84
CA HIS A 244 -19.57 17.52 2.27
C HIS A 244 -19.58 17.36 3.80
N LEU A 245 -18.42 17.20 4.43
CA LEU A 245 -18.32 17.12 5.87
C LEU A 245 -18.90 18.37 6.55
N HIS A 246 -18.52 19.58 6.09
CA HIS A 246 -18.98 20.83 6.65
C HIS A 246 -20.50 21.00 6.51
N LEU A 247 -21.07 20.66 5.35
CA LEU A 247 -22.50 20.71 5.13
C LEU A 247 -23.27 19.78 6.07
N VAL A 248 -22.79 18.55 6.26
CA VAL A 248 -23.41 17.59 7.19
C VAL A 248 -23.31 18.06 8.63
N VAL A 249 -22.16 18.58 9.06
CA VAL A 249 -21.97 19.10 10.43
C VAL A 249 -22.83 20.32 10.68
N ALA A 250 -22.94 21.25 9.72
CA ALA A 250 -23.75 22.45 9.83
C ALA A 250 -25.24 22.13 9.94
N ASP A 251 -25.75 21.23 9.07
CA ASP A 251 -27.16 20.77 9.12
C ASP A 251 -27.51 20.16 10.49
N LEU A 252 -26.64 19.29 11.02
CA LEU A 252 -26.90 18.63 12.29
C LEU A 252 -26.84 19.59 13.49
N ARG A 253 -25.95 20.59 13.45
CA ARG A 253 -25.92 21.66 14.46
C ARG A 253 -27.16 22.53 14.42
N GLY A 254 -27.64 22.89 13.23
CA GLY A 254 -28.86 23.68 13.03
C GLY A 254 -30.07 22.97 13.62
N ARG A 255 -30.30 21.71 13.28
CA ARG A 255 -31.43 20.90 13.80
C ARG A 255 -31.41 20.76 15.32
N LYS A 256 -30.22 20.70 15.94
CA LYS A 256 -30.11 20.63 17.39
C LYS A 256 -30.44 21.96 18.07
N ALA A 257 -30.16 23.09 17.43
CA ALA A 257 -30.50 24.41 17.97
C ALA A 257 -32.00 24.70 17.91
N GLU A 258 -32.73 24.03 17.03
CA GLU A 258 -34.18 24.16 16.83
C GLU A 258 -35.01 23.20 17.71
N ALA A 259 -34.38 22.17 18.31
CA ALA A 259 -35.03 21.14 19.14
C ALA A 259 -34.90 21.44 20.63
#